data_24c3163bfa1e04c7bf67dafe00bfdaa0
#
_entry.id   24c3163bfa1e04c7bf67dafe00bfdaa0
#
_cell.length_a   1.000
_cell.length_b   1.000
_cell.length_c   1.000
_cell.angle_alpha   90.00
_cell.angle_beta   90.00
_cell.angle_gamma   90.00
#
_symmetry.space_group_name_H-M   'P 1'
#
loop_
_entity.id
_entity.type
_entity.pdbx_description
1 polymer ?
#
loop_
_entity_poly.entity_id
_entity_poly.type
_entity_poly.pdbx_seq_one_letter_code
_entity_poly.pdbx_strand_id
1 'polypeptide(L)'
;TDRDMTDLSVNGTPVDIGGQIFAHRSVMLYPCMDALAVKPDGIYVDGTAGGGGHSYEIARRLSSGLLIAIDQDEAAIKAASPLGERARVVRSNFRHVADVLDTLGIQKIDGILLDLGVSSYQLDTPERGFSYMADAPLDMRMNSGDSLTARDVVNTWSEDELRRILYDYGEERYAPRIAGAICRRRAEKPIETTLELVDIIRSAMPAAALREKHHPAKRSFQAIRIAVNDELGSVEKVMKDAIPCLNPGGRLAVITFHSLEDRIVKNGMAEAAKGCTCPPNFPVCV
;
A
#
# COMPACT_ATOMS: atom_id res chain seq x y z
N THR A 1 13.32 -9.94 -24.75
CA THR A 1 13.09 -11.36 -24.46
C THR A 1 12.30 -11.43 -23.15
N ASP A 2 10.98 -11.50 -23.32
CA ASP A 2 10.02 -11.72 -22.25
C ASP A 2 10.34 -13.03 -21.54
N ARG A 3 10.68 -12.96 -20.27
CA ARG A 3 10.61 -14.12 -19.39
C ARG A 3 9.26 -14.11 -18.69
N ASP A 4 8.48 -15.11 -19.06
CA ASP A 4 7.23 -15.52 -18.44
C ASP A 4 7.33 -15.52 -16.91
N MET A 5 6.51 -14.69 -16.25
CA MET A 5 6.36 -14.64 -14.79
C MET A 5 5.32 -15.68 -14.28
N THR A 6 5.18 -16.80 -14.95
CA THR A 6 4.16 -17.81 -14.61
C THR A 6 4.69 -19.11 -13.99
N ASP A 7 5.98 -19.20 -13.64
CA ASP A 7 6.48 -20.44 -13.00
C ASP A 7 7.43 -20.13 -11.84
N LEU A 8 6.86 -19.86 -10.68
CA LEU A 8 7.51 -19.97 -9.37
C LEU A 8 6.67 -20.84 -8.45
N SER A 9 6.40 -22.08 -8.87
CA SER A 9 5.97 -23.15 -7.98
C SER A 9 7.17 -23.62 -7.14
N VAL A 10 7.39 -23.00 -6.00
CA VAL A 10 8.21 -23.56 -4.94
C VAL A 10 7.27 -23.89 -3.79
N ASN A 11 7.18 -25.18 -3.48
CA ASN A 11 6.36 -25.82 -2.46
C ASN A 11 6.30 -25.00 -1.16
N GLY A 12 5.24 -24.23 -0.96
CA GLY A 12 4.94 -23.56 0.29
C GLY A 12 3.97 -24.42 1.09
N THR A 13 4.47 -25.11 2.11
CA THR A 13 3.61 -25.67 3.16
C THR A 13 2.83 -24.53 3.82
N PRO A 14 1.51 -24.65 4.02
CA PRO A 14 0.73 -23.69 4.80
C PRO A 14 1.32 -23.57 6.20
N VAL A 15 1.54 -22.35 6.67
CA VAL A 15 2.01 -22.11 8.03
C VAL A 15 0.78 -22.02 8.93
N ASP A 16 0.67 -22.98 9.85
CA ASP A 16 -0.35 -22.95 10.90
C ASP A 16 0.09 -21.98 12.01
N ILE A 17 -0.63 -20.90 12.18
CA ILE A 17 -0.46 -19.98 13.29
C ILE A 17 -1.72 -20.05 14.15
N GLY A 18 -1.67 -20.83 15.21
CA GLY A 18 -2.76 -20.92 16.20
C GLY A 18 -4.06 -21.50 15.64
N GLY A 19 -4.00 -22.43 14.70
CA GLY A 19 -5.17 -23.11 14.11
C GLY A 19 -5.79 -22.39 12.90
N GLN A 20 -5.19 -21.30 12.42
CA GLN A 20 -5.55 -20.67 11.14
C GLN A 20 -4.50 -20.95 10.08
N ILE A 21 -4.92 -21.62 9.02
CA ILE A 21 -4.08 -21.90 7.84
C ILE A 21 -4.04 -20.62 7.00
N PHE A 22 -2.92 -19.88 7.07
CA PHE A 22 -2.67 -18.79 6.14
C PHE A 22 -2.26 -19.37 4.79
N ALA A 23 -3.21 -19.43 3.86
CA ALA A 23 -3.01 -19.92 2.51
C ALA A 23 -2.28 -18.93 1.58
N HIS A 24 -2.08 -17.68 2.04
CA HIS A 24 -1.49 -16.62 1.23
C HIS A 24 -0.01 -16.44 1.55
N ARG A 25 0.83 -16.68 0.55
CA ARG A 25 2.27 -16.41 0.62
C ARG A 25 2.51 -14.92 0.41
N SER A 26 3.18 -14.27 1.37
CA SER A 26 3.59 -12.87 1.23
C SER A 26 4.50 -12.65 0.01
N VAL A 27 4.25 -11.59 -0.71
CA VAL A 27 5.04 -11.23 -1.90
C VAL A 27 6.50 -11.02 -1.51
N MET A 28 7.44 -11.61 -2.26
CA MET A 28 8.89 -11.44 -2.06
C MET A 28 9.37 -11.67 -0.61
N LEU A 29 8.75 -12.61 0.12
CA LEU A 29 9.03 -12.83 1.55
C LEU A 29 10.54 -12.94 1.86
N TYR A 30 11.24 -13.88 1.22
CA TYR A 30 12.67 -14.09 1.48
C TYR A 30 13.56 -12.95 0.97
N PRO A 31 13.35 -12.40 -0.23
CA PRO A 31 14.06 -11.20 -0.67
C PRO A 31 13.93 -10.00 0.29
N CYS A 32 12.75 -9.83 0.90
CA CYS A 32 12.56 -8.79 1.92
C CYS A 32 13.37 -9.07 3.20
N MET A 33 13.41 -10.33 3.64
CA MET A 33 14.21 -10.71 4.81
C MET A 33 15.71 -10.52 4.55
N ASP A 34 16.18 -10.83 3.35
CA ASP A 34 17.58 -10.61 2.94
C ASP A 34 17.89 -9.12 2.87
N ALA A 35 16.99 -8.31 2.31
CA ALA A 35 17.14 -6.86 2.25
C ALA A 35 17.18 -6.22 3.65
N LEU A 36 16.32 -6.67 4.57
CA LEU A 36 16.30 -6.19 5.95
C LEU A 36 17.51 -6.64 6.78
N ALA A 37 18.15 -7.75 6.41
CA ALA A 37 19.25 -8.35 7.15
C ALA A 37 18.93 -8.46 8.66
N VAL A 38 17.82 -9.12 8.99
CA VAL A 38 17.26 -9.18 10.34
C VAL A 38 18.26 -9.74 11.34
N LYS A 39 18.60 -8.91 12.35
CA LYS A 39 19.45 -9.28 13.49
C LYS A 39 18.58 -9.78 14.63
N PRO A 40 19.02 -10.82 15.39
CA PRO A 40 18.22 -11.40 16.46
C PRO A 40 17.85 -10.45 17.61
N ASP A 41 18.65 -9.41 17.84
CA ASP A 41 18.50 -8.40 18.89
C ASP A 41 18.02 -7.04 18.37
N GLY A 42 17.74 -6.92 17.07
CA GLY A 42 17.36 -5.66 16.43
C GLY A 42 15.90 -5.26 16.66
N ILE A 43 15.60 -4.02 16.37
CA ILE A 43 14.25 -3.45 16.40
C ILE A 43 13.79 -3.20 14.97
N TYR A 44 12.68 -3.80 14.58
CA TYR A 44 12.14 -3.73 13.23
C TYR A 44 10.71 -3.23 13.23
N VAL A 45 10.34 -2.55 12.14
CA VAL A 45 8.97 -2.13 11.86
C VAL A 45 8.49 -2.85 10.59
N ASP A 46 7.33 -3.48 10.67
CA ASP A 46 6.52 -3.81 9.51
C ASP A 46 5.39 -2.78 9.44
N GLY A 47 5.48 -1.84 8.51
CA GLY A 47 4.53 -0.73 8.38
C GLY A 47 3.23 -1.13 7.69
N THR A 48 3.15 -2.35 7.18
CA THR A 48 2.04 -2.90 6.37
C THR A 48 1.80 -4.36 6.77
N ALA A 49 1.42 -4.59 8.02
CA ALA A 49 1.34 -5.93 8.61
C ALA A 49 0.40 -6.88 7.85
N GLY A 50 -0.70 -6.36 7.29
CA GLY A 50 -1.61 -7.11 6.45
C GLY A 50 -2.05 -8.44 7.07
N GLY A 51 -1.87 -9.54 6.33
CA GLY A 51 -2.12 -10.89 6.82
C GLY A 51 -1.06 -11.45 7.77
N GLY A 52 -0.03 -10.66 8.12
CA GLY A 52 0.99 -11.03 9.11
C GLY A 52 2.16 -11.86 8.58
N GLY A 53 2.22 -12.20 7.30
CA GLY A 53 3.25 -13.10 6.78
C GLY A 53 4.68 -12.57 6.89
N HIS A 54 4.93 -11.32 6.51
CA HIS A 54 6.23 -10.68 6.70
C HIS A 54 6.52 -10.48 8.19
N SER A 55 5.55 -9.97 8.94
CA SER A 55 5.66 -9.78 10.40
C SER A 55 6.03 -11.06 11.14
N TYR A 56 5.39 -12.18 10.79
CA TYR A 56 5.69 -13.48 11.38
C TYR A 56 7.14 -13.89 11.11
N GLU A 57 7.61 -13.77 9.86
CA GLU A 57 8.97 -14.16 9.51
C GLU A 57 10.03 -13.27 10.17
N ILE A 58 9.75 -11.98 10.34
CA ILE A 58 10.62 -11.08 11.12
C ILE A 58 10.64 -11.52 12.57
N ALA A 59 9.47 -11.67 13.20
CA ALA A 59 9.36 -12.06 14.63
C ALA A 59 10.07 -13.39 14.94
N ARG A 60 9.95 -14.36 14.02
CA ARG A 60 10.62 -15.68 14.15
C ARG A 60 12.14 -15.59 14.17
N ARG A 61 12.73 -14.57 13.52
CA ARG A 61 14.18 -14.35 13.49
C ARG A 61 14.71 -13.59 14.69
N LEU A 62 13.83 -13.01 15.50
CA LEU A 62 14.20 -12.29 16.71
C LEU A 62 14.37 -13.22 17.90
N SER A 63 15.38 -12.95 18.74
CA SER A 63 15.60 -13.63 20.03
C SER A 63 15.38 -12.68 21.21
N SER A 64 16.03 -11.52 21.23
CA SER A 64 15.86 -10.45 22.22
C SER A 64 15.36 -9.14 21.61
N GLY A 65 15.25 -9.09 20.28
CA GLY A 65 14.76 -7.93 19.54
C GLY A 65 13.26 -7.72 19.64
N LEU A 66 12.76 -6.70 18.94
CA LEU A 66 11.36 -6.29 18.95
C LEU A 66 10.87 -6.01 17.51
N LEU A 67 9.67 -6.49 17.21
CA LEU A 67 8.92 -6.11 16.02
C LEU A 67 7.79 -5.15 16.39
N ILE A 68 7.64 -4.07 15.64
CA ILE A 68 6.47 -3.20 15.66
C ILE A 68 5.69 -3.46 14.36
N ALA A 69 4.54 -4.10 14.46
CA ALA A 69 3.66 -4.41 13.33
C ALA A 69 2.54 -3.36 13.27
N ILE A 70 2.53 -2.58 12.20
CA ILE A 70 1.59 -1.46 12.01
C ILE A 70 0.65 -1.80 10.86
N ASP A 71 -0.63 -1.57 11.05
CA ASP A 71 -1.62 -1.53 9.98
C ASP A 71 -2.77 -0.60 10.36
N GLN A 72 -3.41 -0.01 9.35
CA GLN A 72 -4.60 0.82 9.56
C GLN A 72 -5.90 -0.01 9.49
N ASP A 73 -5.85 -1.21 8.90
CA ASP A 73 -7.00 -2.10 8.77
C ASP A 73 -7.18 -2.93 10.05
N GLU A 74 -8.37 -2.85 10.64
CA GLU A 74 -8.70 -3.61 11.84
C GLU A 74 -8.60 -5.14 11.62
N ALA A 75 -8.91 -5.62 10.42
CA ALA A 75 -8.78 -7.03 10.07
C ALA A 75 -7.31 -7.48 10.10
N ALA A 76 -6.39 -6.65 9.59
CA ALA A 76 -4.96 -6.90 9.65
C ALA A 76 -4.45 -6.92 11.10
N ILE A 77 -4.91 -6.00 11.94
CA ILE A 77 -4.56 -5.97 13.37
C ILE A 77 -4.98 -7.25 14.08
N LYS A 78 -6.19 -7.76 13.80
CA LYS A 78 -6.66 -9.03 14.35
C LYS A 78 -5.82 -10.21 13.87
N ALA A 79 -5.44 -10.22 12.58
CA ALA A 79 -4.59 -11.26 12.01
C ALA A 79 -3.16 -11.24 12.57
N ALA A 80 -2.61 -10.07 12.87
CA ALA A 80 -1.27 -9.90 13.43
C ALA A 80 -1.19 -10.15 14.96
N SER A 81 -2.31 -10.20 15.67
CA SER A 81 -2.36 -10.38 17.13
C SER A 81 -1.60 -11.63 17.66
N PRO A 82 -1.53 -12.78 16.94
CA PRO A 82 -0.81 -13.97 17.39
C PRO A 82 0.72 -13.91 17.27
N LEU A 83 1.33 -12.78 16.90
CA LEU A 83 2.79 -12.68 16.67
C LEU A 83 3.66 -12.90 17.90
N GLY A 84 3.06 -13.01 19.11
CA GLY A 84 3.75 -13.32 20.34
C GLY A 84 4.39 -12.13 21.06
N GLU A 85 5.15 -12.41 22.12
CA GLU A 85 5.67 -11.39 23.05
C GLU A 85 6.70 -10.44 22.42
N ARG A 86 7.34 -10.84 21.31
CA ARG A 86 8.35 -10.04 20.60
C ARG A 86 7.76 -9.08 19.59
N ALA A 87 6.44 -9.00 19.51
CA ALA A 87 5.75 -8.07 18.62
C ALA A 87 4.87 -7.10 19.42
N ARG A 88 4.82 -5.87 18.93
CA ARG A 88 3.83 -4.86 19.33
C ARG A 88 2.98 -4.56 18.10
N VAL A 89 1.71 -4.90 18.19
CA VAL A 89 0.76 -4.63 17.10
C VAL A 89 0.08 -3.29 17.36
N VAL A 90 0.18 -2.38 16.39
CA VAL A 90 -0.31 -1.00 16.53
C VAL A 90 -1.25 -0.67 15.37
N ARG A 91 -2.48 -0.28 15.68
CA ARG A 91 -3.40 0.22 14.67
C ARG A 91 -3.06 1.67 14.32
N SER A 92 -2.42 1.87 13.18
CA SER A 92 -2.05 3.18 12.65
C SER A 92 -1.77 3.09 11.16
N ASN A 93 -1.77 4.21 10.47
CA ASN A 93 -1.20 4.28 9.13
C ASN A 93 0.33 4.39 9.24
N PHE A 94 1.07 3.70 8.39
CA PHE A 94 2.55 3.73 8.37
C PHE A 94 3.12 5.15 8.19
N ARG A 95 2.36 6.09 7.65
CA ARG A 95 2.73 7.51 7.57
C ARG A 95 3.05 8.15 8.94
N HIS A 96 2.55 7.54 10.00
CA HIS A 96 2.75 7.98 11.39
C HIS A 96 3.80 7.14 12.12
N VAL A 97 4.70 6.46 11.41
CA VAL A 97 5.72 5.58 12.01
C VAL A 97 6.54 6.30 13.07
N ALA A 98 6.95 7.54 12.85
CA ALA A 98 7.72 8.32 13.81
C ALA A 98 6.94 8.57 15.11
N ASP A 99 5.66 8.93 15.00
CA ASP A 99 4.79 9.16 16.16
C ASP A 99 4.54 7.85 16.95
N VAL A 100 4.40 6.71 16.24
CA VAL A 100 4.27 5.38 16.86
C VAL A 100 5.53 5.02 17.63
N LEU A 101 6.70 5.21 17.04
CA LEU A 101 7.98 4.94 17.70
C LEU A 101 8.18 5.82 18.92
N ASP A 102 7.87 7.10 18.83
CA ASP A 102 7.96 8.05 19.95
C ASP A 102 7.04 7.64 21.11
N THR A 103 5.79 7.27 20.81
CA THR A 103 4.82 6.77 21.79
C THR A 103 5.32 5.51 22.51
N LEU A 104 6.07 4.65 21.82
CA LEU A 104 6.67 3.44 22.38
C LEU A 104 8.03 3.69 23.08
N GLY A 105 8.53 4.93 23.09
CA GLY A 105 9.83 5.29 23.63
C GLY A 105 11.02 4.76 22.81
N ILE A 106 10.81 4.48 21.51
CA ILE A 106 11.84 3.94 20.61
C ILE A 106 12.40 5.07 19.74
N GLN A 107 13.66 5.39 19.93
CA GLN A 107 14.32 6.47 19.18
C GLN A 107 14.85 6.01 17.83
N LYS A 108 15.35 4.77 17.75
CA LYS A 108 16.01 4.22 16.57
C LYS A 108 15.61 2.77 16.33
N ILE A 109 15.58 2.41 15.05
CA ILE A 109 15.24 1.06 14.59
C ILE A 109 16.33 0.53 13.64
N ASP A 110 16.43 -0.78 13.49
CA ASP A 110 17.39 -1.45 12.62
C ASP A 110 16.83 -1.72 11.21
N GLY A 111 15.53 -1.69 11.07
CA GLY A 111 14.92 -1.79 9.74
C GLY A 111 13.42 -1.52 9.74
N ILE A 112 12.93 -1.17 8.55
CA ILE A 112 11.51 -1.01 8.26
C ILE A 112 11.18 -1.67 6.93
N LEU A 113 10.08 -2.40 6.89
CA LEU A 113 9.47 -2.97 5.69
C LEU A 113 8.15 -2.29 5.39
N LEU A 114 7.95 -1.97 4.12
CA LEU A 114 6.69 -1.48 3.58
C LEU A 114 6.31 -2.33 2.36
N ASP A 115 5.18 -3.04 2.44
CA ASP A 115 4.55 -3.76 1.33
C ASP A 115 3.33 -2.94 0.89
N LEU A 116 3.54 -2.05 -0.09
CA LEU A 116 2.56 -1.02 -0.45
C LEU A 116 1.36 -1.61 -1.21
N GLY A 117 0.27 -0.86 -1.24
CA GLY A 117 -0.95 -1.21 -1.93
C GLY A 117 -1.96 -1.96 -1.06
N VAL A 118 -2.83 -2.74 -1.70
CA VAL A 118 -3.92 -3.48 -1.02
C VAL A 118 -3.46 -4.85 -0.57
N SER A 119 -3.93 -5.27 0.60
CA SER A 119 -3.72 -6.64 1.07
C SER A 119 -4.59 -7.65 0.29
N SER A 120 -4.14 -8.91 0.24
CA SER A 120 -4.94 -9.99 -0.34
C SER A 120 -6.32 -10.09 0.32
N TYR A 121 -6.39 -9.93 1.63
CA TYR A 121 -7.66 -9.93 2.37
C TYR A 121 -8.62 -8.84 1.87
N GLN A 122 -8.13 -7.62 1.62
CA GLN A 122 -8.94 -6.54 1.08
C GLN A 122 -9.47 -6.84 -0.33
N LEU A 123 -8.64 -7.47 -1.18
CA LEU A 123 -9.05 -7.87 -2.53
C LEU A 123 -10.03 -9.06 -2.53
N ASP A 124 -9.82 -10.01 -1.64
CA ASP A 124 -10.60 -11.26 -1.55
C ASP A 124 -11.90 -11.10 -0.75
N THR A 125 -12.12 -9.93 -0.14
CA THR A 125 -13.34 -9.59 0.59
C THR A 125 -14.18 -8.62 -0.27
N PRO A 126 -15.18 -9.11 -1.04
CA PRO A 126 -15.92 -8.30 -2.01
C PRO A 126 -16.56 -7.05 -1.38
N GLU A 127 -17.06 -7.16 -0.15
CA GLU A 127 -17.75 -6.09 0.58
C GLU A 127 -16.84 -4.87 0.85
N ARG A 128 -15.53 -5.03 0.76
CA ARG A 128 -14.55 -3.94 0.89
C ARG A 128 -14.50 -3.05 -0.37
N GLY A 129 -15.05 -3.49 -1.49
CA GLY A 129 -15.17 -2.70 -2.71
C GLY A 129 -13.88 -2.43 -3.49
N PHE A 130 -12.80 -3.16 -3.22
CA PHE A 130 -11.52 -2.99 -3.95
C PHE A 130 -11.50 -3.69 -5.31
N SER A 131 -12.29 -4.75 -5.46
CA SER A 131 -12.29 -5.56 -6.68
C SER A 131 -13.27 -5.02 -7.72
N TYR A 132 -12.83 -4.96 -8.96
CA TYR A 132 -13.68 -4.71 -10.14
C TYR A 132 -14.26 -5.99 -10.76
N MET A 133 -14.07 -7.15 -10.11
CA MET A 133 -14.50 -8.46 -10.59
C MET A 133 -15.77 -8.96 -9.90
N ALA A 134 -16.14 -8.39 -8.77
CA ALA A 134 -17.31 -8.76 -8.00
C ALA A 134 -18.16 -7.53 -7.71
N ASP A 135 -19.49 -7.69 -7.69
CA ASP A 135 -20.40 -6.62 -7.35
C ASP A 135 -20.47 -6.43 -5.84
N ALA A 136 -20.19 -5.22 -5.39
CA ALA A 136 -20.11 -4.87 -4.00
C ALA A 136 -20.30 -3.35 -3.79
N PRO A 137 -20.57 -2.88 -2.57
CA PRO A 137 -20.59 -1.45 -2.29
C PRO A 137 -19.28 -0.76 -2.67
N LEU A 138 -19.36 0.46 -3.21
CA LEU A 138 -18.20 1.30 -3.53
C LEU A 138 -17.58 1.90 -2.28
N ASP A 139 -16.79 1.11 -1.55
CA ASP A 139 -16.12 1.53 -0.31
C ASP A 139 -14.66 1.92 -0.55
N MET A 140 -13.78 0.97 -0.81
CA MET A 140 -12.33 1.10 -1.02
C MET A 140 -11.53 1.70 0.16
N ARG A 141 -12.10 1.85 1.36
CA ARG A 141 -11.33 2.32 2.52
C ARG A 141 -10.44 1.22 3.06
N MET A 142 -9.17 1.49 3.23
CA MET A 142 -8.24 0.61 3.93
C MET A 142 -8.50 0.64 5.44
N ASN A 143 -8.71 1.83 5.99
CA ASN A 143 -9.24 2.01 7.35
C ASN A 143 -10.77 2.22 7.28
N SER A 144 -11.53 1.24 7.75
CA SER A 144 -13.00 1.30 7.76
C SER A 144 -13.58 2.42 8.65
N GLY A 145 -12.76 3.02 9.50
CA GLY A 145 -13.12 4.17 10.33
C GLY A 145 -13.05 5.53 9.63
N ASP A 146 -12.43 5.59 8.45
CA ASP A 146 -12.33 6.84 7.68
C ASP A 146 -13.69 7.20 7.07
N SER A 147 -13.93 8.49 6.86
CA SER A 147 -15.22 8.98 6.37
C SER A 147 -15.36 8.92 4.85
N LEU A 148 -14.27 9.11 4.10
CA LEU A 148 -14.30 9.18 2.64
C LEU A 148 -14.33 7.79 2.03
N THR A 149 -15.35 7.50 1.22
CA THR A 149 -15.49 6.26 0.46
C THR A 149 -15.34 6.49 -1.04
N ALA A 150 -15.14 5.41 -1.82
CA ALA A 150 -15.17 5.49 -3.28
C ALA A 150 -16.53 5.97 -3.80
N ARG A 151 -17.62 5.63 -3.10
CA ARG A 151 -18.96 6.12 -3.39
C ARG A 151 -19.04 7.64 -3.30
N ASP A 152 -18.44 8.22 -2.26
CA ASP A 152 -18.40 9.68 -2.10
C ASP A 152 -17.60 10.33 -3.22
N VAL A 153 -16.42 9.79 -3.55
CA VAL A 153 -15.59 10.31 -4.64
C VAL A 153 -16.37 10.36 -5.97
N VAL A 154 -16.97 9.26 -6.39
CA VAL A 154 -17.66 9.20 -7.70
C VAL A 154 -18.95 10.01 -7.72
N ASN A 155 -19.65 10.17 -6.59
CA ASN A 155 -20.93 10.88 -6.53
C ASN A 155 -20.82 12.36 -6.21
N THR A 156 -19.75 12.82 -5.55
CA THR A 156 -19.67 14.21 -5.05
C THR A 156 -18.56 15.05 -5.64
N TRP A 157 -17.44 14.45 -6.06
CA TRP A 157 -16.33 15.22 -6.60
C TRP A 157 -16.67 15.83 -7.96
N SER A 158 -16.13 16.98 -8.27
CA SER A 158 -16.32 17.64 -9.56
C SER A 158 -15.74 16.81 -10.71
N GLU A 159 -16.22 17.08 -11.95
CA GLU A 159 -15.68 16.42 -13.14
C GLU A 159 -14.17 16.67 -13.30
N ASP A 160 -13.70 17.87 -12.96
CA ASP A 160 -12.28 18.22 -13.02
C ASP A 160 -11.45 17.48 -11.98
N GLU A 161 -11.95 17.31 -10.77
CA GLU A 161 -11.28 16.51 -9.74
C GLU A 161 -11.22 15.04 -10.13
N LEU A 162 -12.31 14.46 -10.63
CA LEU A 162 -12.34 13.10 -11.14
C LEU A 162 -11.37 12.90 -12.30
N ARG A 163 -11.37 13.82 -13.27
CA ARG A 163 -10.43 13.79 -14.40
C ARG A 163 -8.99 13.83 -13.92
N ARG A 164 -8.67 14.70 -12.95
CA ARG A 164 -7.34 14.82 -12.38
C ARG A 164 -6.87 13.53 -11.74
N ILE A 165 -7.65 12.95 -10.83
CA ILE A 165 -7.22 11.71 -10.17
C ILE A 165 -7.11 10.53 -11.14
N LEU A 166 -8.02 10.41 -12.10
CA LEU A 166 -7.96 9.37 -13.13
C LEU A 166 -6.68 9.48 -13.97
N TYR A 167 -6.27 10.71 -14.30
CA TYR A 167 -5.06 10.96 -15.05
C TYR A 167 -3.81 10.80 -14.18
N ASP A 168 -3.73 11.48 -13.03
CA ASP A 168 -2.54 11.55 -12.19
C ASP A 168 -2.28 10.24 -11.41
N TYR A 169 -3.34 9.59 -10.90
CA TYR A 169 -3.24 8.40 -10.06
C TYR A 169 -3.50 7.09 -10.82
N GLY A 170 -4.26 7.15 -11.89
CA GLY A 170 -4.56 5.99 -12.72
C GLY A 170 -3.68 5.88 -13.97
N GLU A 171 -2.97 6.96 -14.33
CA GLU A 171 -2.33 7.09 -15.65
C GLU A 171 -3.31 6.72 -16.78
N GLU A 172 -4.60 7.13 -16.60
CA GLU A 172 -5.72 6.76 -17.46
C GLU A 172 -5.88 7.77 -18.61
N ARG A 173 -5.53 7.36 -19.80
CA ARG A 173 -5.60 8.23 -21.01
C ARG A 173 -7.02 8.65 -21.40
N TYR A 174 -8.03 7.88 -20.98
CA TYR A 174 -9.44 8.19 -21.22
C TYR A 174 -10.10 8.94 -20.06
N ALA A 175 -9.31 9.49 -19.14
CA ALA A 175 -9.76 10.20 -17.95
C ALA A 175 -10.86 11.23 -18.22
N PRO A 176 -10.80 12.12 -19.26
CA PRO A 176 -11.87 13.07 -19.51
C PRO A 176 -13.20 12.40 -19.89
N ARG A 177 -13.15 11.33 -20.67
CA ARG A 177 -14.36 10.61 -21.09
C ARG A 177 -15.01 9.86 -19.94
N ILE A 178 -14.20 9.23 -19.10
CA ILE A 178 -14.64 8.49 -17.92
C ILE A 178 -15.23 9.44 -16.89
N ALA A 179 -14.54 10.54 -16.56
CA ALA A 179 -15.04 11.56 -15.62
C ALA A 179 -16.40 12.12 -16.08
N GLY A 180 -16.52 12.49 -17.35
CA GLY A 180 -17.78 12.97 -17.90
C GLY A 180 -18.89 11.91 -17.88
N ALA A 181 -18.56 10.62 -18.12
CA ALA A 181 -19.54 9.53 -18.03
C ALA A 181 -20.02 9.31 -16.60
N ILE A 182 -19.12 9.35 -15.60
CA ILE A 182 -19.48 9.28 -14.18
C ILE A 182 -20.43 10.43 -13.81
N CYS A 183 -20.11 11.67 -14.21
CA CYS A 183 -20.93 12.84 -13.90
C CYS A 183 -22.32 12.77 -14.56
N ARG A 184 -22.44 12.31 -15.79
CA ARG A 184 -23.75 12.10 -16.44
C ARG A 184 -24.56 11.03 -15.72
N ARG A 185 -23.94 9.89 -15.41
CA ARG A 185 -24.64 8.77 -14.79
C ARG A 185 -25.16 9.10 -13.39
N ARG A 186 -24.33 9.72 -12.55
CA ARG A 186 -24.75 10.10 -11.18
C ARG A 186 -25.84 11.15 -11.15
N ALA A 187 -25.97 11.96 -12.21
CA ALA A 187 -27.06 12.94 -12.33
C ALA A 187 -28.44 12.25 -12.49
N GLU A 188 -28.45 11.05 -13.06
CA GLU A 188 -29.69 10.23 -13.21
C GLU A 188 -29.97 9.43 -11.93
N LYS A 189 -28.95 8.77 -11.40
CA LYS A 189 -29.04 7.93 -10.21
C LYS A 189 -27.64 7.81 -9.56
N PRO A 190 -27.53 7.91 -8.23
CA PRO A 190 -26.26 7.67 -7.54
C PRO A 190 -25.63 6.33 -7.93
N ILE A 191 -24.31 6.32 -8.05
CA ILE A 191 -23.52 5.13 -8.33
C ILE A 191 -23.22 4.45 -6.99
N GLU A 192 -23.70 3.21 -6.81
CA GLU A 192 -23.68 2.54 -5.51
C GLU A 192 -22.68 1.39 -5.46
N THR A 193 -22.48 0.70 -6.60
CA THR A 193 -21.70 -0.55 -6.61
C THR A 193 -20.51 -0.53 -7.55
N THR A 194 -19.59 -1.45 -7.30
CA THR A 194 -18.36 -1.62 -8.10
C THR A 194 -18.67 -1.94 -9.55
N LEU A 195 -19.62 -2.85 -9.84
CA LEU A 195 -19.95 -3.21 -11.22
C LEU A 195 -20.73 -2.12 -11.94
N GLU A 196 -21.56 -1.32 -11.25
CA GLU A 196 -22.14 -0.12 -11.84
C GLU A 196 -21.04 0.84 -12.33
N LEU A 197 -19.99 1.05 -11.53
CA LEU A 197 -18.84 1.87 -11.92
C LEU A 197 -18.06 1.24 -13.09
N VAL A 198 -17.83 -0.07 -13.08
CA VAL A 198 -17.18 -0.80 -14.19
C VAL A 198 -17.93 -0.58 -15.50
N ASP A 199 -19.26 -0.69 -15.50
CA ASP A 199 -20.08 -0.50 -16.70
C ASP A 199 -19.97 0.93 -17.24
N ILE A 200 -19.96 1.93 -16.36
CA ILE A 200 -19.75 3.34 -16.73
C ILE A 200 -18.39 3.52 -17.39
N ILE A 201 -17.33 3.01 -16.79
CA ILE A 201 -15.96 3.08 -17.32
C ILE A 201 -15.90 2.45 -18.72
N ARG A 202 -16.43 1.24 -18.87
CA ARG A 202 -16.45 0.51 -20.13
C ARG A 202 -17.21 1.28 -21.22
N SER A 203 -18.34 1.88 -20.89
CA SER A 203 -19.14 2.66 -21.83
C SER A 203 -18.43 3.92 -22.35
N ALA A 204 -17.51 4.46 -21.57
CA ALA A 204 -16.72 5.64 -21.92
C ALA A 204 -15.48 5.35 -22.78
N MET A 205 -15.08 4.07 -22.86
CA MET A 205 -13.86 3.66 -23.55
C MET A 205 -14.14 3.23 -25.00
N PRO A 206 -13.21 3.49 -25.94
CA PRO A 206 -13.35 3.00 -27.31
C PRO A 206 -13.17 1.47 -27.37
N ALA A 207 -13.79 0.84 -28.35
CA ALA A 207 -13.75 -0.62 -28.53
C ALA A 207 -12.32 -1.21 -28.59
N ALA A 208 -11.36 -0.46 -29.13
CA ALA A 208 -9.96 -0.87 -29.15
C ALA A 208 -9.36 -1.00 -27.76
N ALA A 209 -9.66 -0.07 -26.84
CA ALA A 209 -9.20 -0.10 -25.46
C ALA A 209 -9.80 -1.28 -24.66
N LEU A 210 -11.03 -1.66 -24.96
CA LEU A 210 -11.70 -2.80 -24.32
C LEU A 210 -11.09 -4.17 -24.70
N ARG A 211 -10.26 -4.21 -25.73
CA ARG A 211 -9.55 -5.42 -26.20
C ARG A 211 -8.12 -5.52 -25.64
N GLU A 212 -7.67 -4.55 -24.88
CA GLU A 212 -6.35 -4.58 -24.26
C GLU A 212 -6.24 -5.73 -23.24
N LYS A 213 -5.00 -6.17 -22.98
CA LYS A 213 -4.71 -7.29 -22.05
C LYS A 213 -5.24 -7.05 -20.63
N HIS A 214 -5.27 -5.81 -20.20
CA HIS A 214 -5.68 -5.45 -18.85
C HIS A 214 -7.17 -5.10 -18.78
N HIS A 215 -7.78 -5.41 -17.62
CA HIS A 215 -9.18 -5.06 -17.39
C HIS A 215 -9.40 -3.54 -17.53
N PRO A 216 -10.43 -3.08 -18.28
CA PRO A 216 -10.65 -1.65 -18.55
C PRO A 216 -10.76 -0.78 -17.31
N ALA A 217 -11.35 -1.29 -16.24
CA ALA A 217 -11.53 -0.55 -14.99
C ALA A 217 -10.28 -0.51 -14.08
N LYS A 218 -9.22 -1.27 -14.37
CA LYS A 218 -8.04 -1.41 -13.49
C LYS A 218 -7.45 -0.05 -13.09
N ARG A 219 -7.19 0.82 -14.06
CA ARG A 219 -6.57 2.13 -13.83
C ARG A 219 -7.48 3.07 -13.07
N SER A 220 -8.77 3.09 -13.41
CA SER A 220 -9.75 3.93 -12.72
C SER A 220 -9.96 3.49 -11.27
N PHE A 221 -10.03 2.19 -11.00
CA PHE A 221 -10.12 1.67 -9.64
C PHE A 221 -8.88 2.01 -8.83
N GLN A 222 -7.68 1.85 -9.40
CA GLN A 222 -6.42 2.30 -8.77
C GLN A 222 -6.47 3.79 -8.43
N ALA A 223 -6.91 4.64 -9.35
CA ALA A 223 -6.98 6.08 -9.15
C ALA A 223 -7.90 6.47 -7.99
N ILE A 224 -9.10 5.88 -7.95
CA ILE A 224 -10.09 6.15 -6.91
C ILE A 224 -9.58 5.62 -5.56
N ARG A 225 -9.01 4.42 -5.53
CA ARG A 225 -8.43 3.83 -4.32
C ARG A 225 -7.32 4.71 -3.72
N ILE A 226 -6.39 5.17 -4.56
CA ILE A 226 -5.32 6.07 -4.14
C ILE A 226 -5.90 7.37 -3.56
N ALA A 227 -6.94 7.93 -4.19
CA ALA A 227 -7.59 9.14 -3.71
C ALA A 227 -8.32 8.94 -2.38
N VAL A 228 -9.05 7.83 -2.22
CA VAL A 228 -9.78 7.50 -0.99
C VAL A 228 -8.84 7.36 0.20
N ASN A 229 -7.67 6.74 0.00
CA ASN A 229 -6.76 6.36 1.08
C ASN A 229 -5.55 7.30 1.23
N ASP A 230 -5.42 8.34 0.39
CA ASP A 230 -4.23 9.20 0.33
C ASP A 230 -2.93 8.39 0.30
N GLU A 231 -2.89 7.35 -0.56
CA GLU A 231 -1.80 6.38 -0.58
C GLU A 231 -0.46 7.05 -0.90
N LEU A 232 -0.41 7.89 -1.94
CA LEU A 232 0.84 8.54 -2.35
C LEU A 232 1.34 9.55 -1.32
N GLY A 233 0.44 10.33 -0.70
CA GLY A 233 0.81 11.23 0.40
C GLY A 233 1.35 10.47 1.61
N SER A 234 0.81 9.28 1.88
CA SER A 234 1.33 8.40 2.94
C SER A 234 2.75 7.91 2.64
N VAL A 235 3.02 7.52 1.37
CA VAL A 235 4.37 7.10 0.95
C VAL A 235 5.37 8.25 1.01
N GLU A 236 4.98 9.45 0.54
CA GLU A 236 5.84 10.64 0.63
C GLU A 236 6.21 10.96 2.07
N LYS A 237 5.23 10.90 2.99
CA LYS A 237 5.47 11.20 4.40
C LYS A 237 6.38 10.16 5.06
N VAL A 238 6.12 8.86 4.86
CA VAL A 238 6.95 7.82 5.48
C VAL A 238 8.38 7.84 4.97
N MET A 239 8.62 8.17 3.70
CA MET A 239 9.98 8.30 3.16
C MET A 239 10.79 9.40 3.87
N LYS A 240 10.13 10.49 4.29
CA LYS A 240 10.77 11.57 5.05
C LYS A 240 11.00 11.20 6.51
N ASP A 241 10.02 10.55 7.13
CA ASP A 241 9.99 10.34 8.59
C ASP A 241 10.69 9.06 9.04
N ALA A 242 10.68 7.99 8.21
CA ALA A 242 11.26 6.71 8.58
C ALA A 242 12.79 6.68 8.49
N ILE A 243 13.37 7.34 7.49
CA ILE A 243 14.83 7.34 7.28
C ILE A 243 15.59 7.90 8.48
N PRO A 244 15.18 9.05 9.07
CA PRO A 244 15.81 9.55 10.29
C PRO A 244 15.70 8.62 11.50
N CYS A 245 14.73 7.71 11.52
CA CYS A 245 14.55 6.75 12.60
C CYS A 245 15.51 5.55 12.52
N LEU A 246 16.20 5.35 11.40
CA LEU A 246 17.12 4.23 11.22
C LEU A 246 18.43 4.42 12.01
N ASN A 247 18.91 3.34 12.61
CA ASN A 247 20.28 3.24 13.08
C ASN A 247 21.28 3.30 11.92
N PRO A 248 22.53 3.72 12.12
CA PRO A 248 23.58 3.50 11.15
C PRO A 248 23.64 2.03 10.72
N GLY A 249 23.58 1.79 9.39
CA GLY A 249 23.47 0.43 8.84
C GLY A 249 22.07 -0.17 8.87
N GLY A 250 21.06 0.55 9.38
CA GLY A 250 19.64 0.16 9.30
C GLY A 250 19.14 0.10 7.86
N ARG A 251 18.09 -0.67 7.62
CA ARG A 251 17.58 -0.99 6.29
C ARG A 251 16.14 -0.52 6.10
N LEU A 252 15.88 0.12 4.97
CA LEU A 252 14.53 0.41 4.46
C LEU A 252 14.26 -0.49 3.25
N ALA A 253 13.27 -1.38 3.37
CA ALA A 253 12.81 -2.24 2.29
C ALA A 253 11.37 -1.85 1.91
N VAL A 254 11.13 -1.59 0.63
CA VAL A 254 9.82 -1.18 0.13
C VAL A 254 9.47 -2.00 -1.10
N ILE A 255 8.29 -2.64 -1.09
CA ILE A 255 7.69 -3.27 -2.26
C ILE A 255 6.71 -2.27 -2.87
N THR A 256 6.84 -2.01 -4.16
CA THR A 256 5.95 -1.13 -4.93
C THR A 256 5.25 -1.92 -6.04
N PHE A 257 4.00 -1.58 -6.35
CA PHE A 257 3.19 -2.28 -7.34
C PHE A 257 2.88 -1.46 -8.58
N HIS A 258 3.15 -0.16 -8.55
CA HIS A 258 2.96 0.70 -9.70
C HIS A 258 3.99 1.85 -9.76
N SER A 259 4.07 2.47 -10.94
CA SER A 259 5.08 3.49 -11.29
C SER A 259 5.11 4.70 -10.36
N LEU A 260 3.95 5.11 -9.82
CA LEU A 260 3.85 6.29 -8.96
C LEU A 260 4.50 6.06 -7.61
N GLU A 261 4.22 4.92 -6.96
CA GLU A 261 4.89 4.51 -5.71
C GLU A 261 6.40 4.39 -5.92
N ASP A 262 6.81 3.65 -6.96
CA ASP A 262 8.23 3.44 -7.29
C ASP A 262 8.97 4.76 -7.46
N ARG A 263 8.37 5.74 -8.14
CA ARG A 263 8.96 7.07 -8.34
C ARG A 263 9.14 7.82 -7.03
N ILE A 264 8.15 7.80 -6.13
CA ILE A 264 8.24 8.47 -4.82
C ILE A 264 9.34 7.83 -3.98
N VAL A 265 9.36 6.50 -3.90
CA VAL A 265 10.36 5.76 -3.12
C VAL A 265 11.76 6.00 -3.64
N LYS A 266 11.99 5.90 -4.96
CA LYS A 266 13.30 6.18 -5.57
C LYS A 266 13.77 7.61 -5.33
N ASN A 267 12.88 8.58 -5.50
CA ASN A 267 13.20 9.98 -5.25
C ASN A 267 13.52 10.23 -3.77
N GLY A 268 12.74 9.65 -2.85
CA GLY A 268 12.99 9.75 -1.41
C GLY A 268 14.34 9.15 -1.01
N MET A 269 14.68 7.97 -1.55
CA MET A 269 15.99 7.34 -1.32
C MET A 269 17.13 8.16 -1.92
N ALA A 270 16.96 8.68 -3.14
CA ALA A 270 17.96 9.50 -3.80
C ALA A 270 18.19 10.82 -3.04
N GLU A 271 17.13 11.45 -2.53
CA GLU A 271 17.25 12.66 -1.72
C GLU A 271 17.99 12.40 -0.41
N ALA A 272 17.68 11.30 0.27
CA ALA A 272 18.36 10.91 1.50
C ALA A 272 19.84 10.52 1.28
N ALA A 273 20.18 10.04 0.09
CA ALA A 273 21.55 9.70 -0.29
C ALA A 273 22.41 10.92 -0.72
N LYS A 274 21.80 12.09 -0.91
CA LYS A 274 22.56 13.31 -1.20
C LYS A 274 23.48 13.64 -0.04
N GLY A 275 24.76 13.86 -0.39
CA GLY A 275 25.73 14.37 0.55
C GLY A 275 25.47 15.84 0.93
N CYS A 276 26.49 16.49 1.43
CA CYS A 276 26.41 17.91 1.77
C CYS A 276 25.90 18.77 0.60
N THR A 277 24.85 19.56 0.84
CA THR A 277 24.25 20.50 -0.12
C THR A 277 24.75 21.93 0.05
N CYS A 278 25.75 22.12 0.91
CA CYS A 278 26.38 23.43 1.10
C CYS A 278 27.01 23.95 -0.22
N PRO A 279 26.98 25.28 -0.48
CA PRO A 279 27.69 25.84 -1.61
C PRO A 279 29.17 25.44 -1.59
N PRO A 280 29.83 25.22 -2.76
CA PRO A 280 31.22 24.74 -2.83
C PRO A 280 32.24 25.57 -2.05
N ASN A 281 31.94 26.84 -1.78
CA ASN A 281 32.81 27.78 -1.08
C ASN A 281 32.40 28.01 0.38
N PHE A 282 31.52 27.16 0.94
CA PHE A 282 31.08 27.32 2.33
C PHE A 282 32.18 26.78 3.26
N PRO A 283 32.72 27.58 4.21
CA PRO A 283 33.91 27.24 4.96
C PRO A 283 33.72 26.07 5.95
N VAL A 284 32.48 25.74 6.31
CA VAL A 284 32.14 24.64 7.23
C VAL A 284 30.82 24.02 6.78
N CYS A 285 30.78 22.69 6.72
CA CYS A 285 29.53 21.95 6.50
C CYS A 285 28.67 22.00 7.76
N VAL A 286 27.46 22.51 7.66
CA VAL A 286 26.48 22.65 8.77
C VAL A 286 25.55 21.45 8.80
#